data_c4649de7caf4a617cdc2fa459bf29494
#
_entry.id   c4649de7caf4a617cdc2fa459bf29494
#
_cell.length_a   1.000
_cell.length_b   1.000
_cell.length_c   1.000
_cell.angle_alpha   90.00
_cell.angle_beta   90.00
_cell.angle_gamma   90.00
#
_symmetry.space_group_name_H-M   'P 1'
#
loop_
_entity.id
_entity.type
_entity.pdbx_description
1 polymer ?
#
loop_
_entity_poly.entity_id
_entity_poly.type
_entity_poly.pdbx_seq_one_letter_code
_entity_poly.pdbx_strand_id
1 'polypeptide(L)'
;PFVFNLASLNQDVATKSFNHAVMAMQWAVELDNPNYSFHAGFLLDPDVKELGKKVKNRELFNREVALDFFVEQLNKLSTIANKLGVSLMIENNVLSPGNYNEFSDNPFLMATSDECKYIMERTPKNINLLIDVAHLKVSANTLGFNKKEFLEDCSPWIKGYHLSDNNGMRDSNECVNKDSWFWPFLKKDLNFYTLEVYVDDLSVLVQQLQLAKLKIFSDTNL
;
A
#
# COMPACT_ATOMS: atom_id res chain seq x y z
N PRO A 1 10.29 -16.24 -11.30
CA PRO A 1 9.76 -15.21 -10.39
C PRO A 1 9.87 -13.85 -11.06
N PHE A 2 8.93 -12.94 -10.80
CA PHE A 2 8.93 -11.57 -11.28
C PHE A 2 8.39 -10.67 -10.15
N VAL A 3 8.65 -9.38 -10.20
CA VAL A 3 8.05 -8.41 -9.30
C VAL A 3 6.74 -7.92 -9.91
N PHE A 4 5.67 -7.95 -9.12
CA PHE A 4 4.37 -7.46 -9.53
C PHE A 4 4.43 -5.94 -9.74
N ASN A 5 4.13 -5.47 -10.95
CA ASN A 5 4.14 -4.05 -11.30
C ASN A 5 3.10 -3.74 -12.39
N LEU A 6 1.93 -3.27 -12.00
CA LEU A 6 0.87 -2.88 -12.94
C LEU A 6 1.16 -1.56 -13.68
N ALA A 7 2.14 -0.80 -13.22
CA ALA A 7 2.59 0.45 -13.86
C ALA A 7 3.76 0.23 -14.83
N SER A 8 4.22 -1.03 -14.99
CA SER A 8 5.34 -1.35 -15.86
C SER A 8 5.05 -1.00 -17.32
N LEU A 9 5.95 -0.26 -17.96
CA LEU A 9 5.90 -0.02 -19.41
C LEU A 9 6.51 -1.18 -20.21
N ASN A 10 7.07 -2.19 -19.53
CA ASN A 10 7.42 -3.47 -20.13
C ASN A 10 6.16 -4.34 -20.26
N GLN A 11 5.75 -4.60 -21.49
CA GLN A 11 4.51 -5.34 -21.79
C GLN A 11 4.45 -6.73 -21.16
N ASP A 12 5.58 -7.43 -21.06
CA ASP A 12 5.63 -8.77 -20.45
C ASP A 12 5.38 -8.72 -18.94
N VAL A 13 5.97 -7.75 -18.25
CA VAL A 13 5.79 -7.55 -16.81
C VAL A 13 4.35 -7.08 -16.51
N ALA A 14 3.85 -6.11 -17.27
CA ALA A 14 2.48 -5.62 -17.15
C ALA A 14 1.44 -6.73 -17.33
N THR A 15 1.61 -7.54 -18.40
CA THR A 15 0.70 -8.67 -18.69
C THR A 15 0.74 -9.73 -17.58
N LYS A 16 1.93 -10.10 -17.11
CA LYS A 16 2.08 -11.05 -16.00
C LYS A 16 1.45 -10.52 -14.72
N SER A 17 1.66 -9.24 -14.41
CA SER A 17 1.08 -8.59 -13.24
C SER A 17 -0.44 -8.56 -13.30
N PHE A 18 -0.99 -8.20 -14.44
CA PHE A 18 -2.43 -8.19 -14.66
C PHE A 18 -3.06 -9.59 -14.49
N ASN A 19 -2.50 -10.59 -15.15
CA ASN A 19 -2.98 -11.97 -15.05
C ASN A 19 -2.85 -12.52 -13.64
N HIS A 20 -1.77 -12.16 -12.92
CA HIS A 20 -1.59 -12.54 -11.51
C HIS A 20 -2.68 -11.92 -10.62
N ALA A 21 -3.00 -10.63 -10.81
CA ALA A 21 -4.07 -9.98 -10.08
C ALA A 21 -5.42 -10.63 -10.32
N VAL A 22 -5.74 -10.98 -11.58
CA VAL A 22 -6.98 -11.68 -11.92
C VAL A 22 -7.06 -13.04 -11.23
N MET A 23 -5.99 -13.82 -11.26
CA MET A 23 -5.92 -15.13 -10.59
C MET A 23 -6.05 -14.98 -9.07
N ALA A 24 -5.39 -13.99 -8.45
CA ALA A 24 -5.50 -13.74 -7.02
C ALA A 24 -6.92 -13.35 -6.59
N MET A 25 -7.62 -12.54 -7.40
CA MET A 25 -9.04 -12.23 -7.15
C MET A 25 -9.94 -13.47 -7.23
N GLN A 26 -9.69 -14.38 -8.17
CA GLN A 26 -10.43 -15.65 -8.26
C GLN A 26 -10.22 -16.50 -7.00
N TRP A 27 -8.98 -16.62 -6.53
CA TRP A 27 -8.68 -17.32 -5.28
C TRP A 27 -9.29 -16.63 -4.05
N ALA A 28 -9.33 -15.31 -4.01
CA ALA A 28 -9.99 -14.59 -2.92
C ALA A 28 -11.47 -14.96 -2.79
N VAL A 29 -12.17 -15.13 -3.92
CA VAL A 29 -13.54 -15.62 -3.95
C VAL A 29 -13.66 -17.07 -3.49
N GLU A 30 -12.78 -17.95 -3.97
CA GLU A 30 -12.77 -19.38 -3.58
C GLU A 30 -12.49 -19.57 -2.08
N LEU A 31 -11.73 -18.67 -1.47
CA LEU A 31 -11.40 -18.66 -0.05
C LEU A 31 -12.43 -17.93 0.81
N ASP A 32 -13.57 -17.54 0.24
CA ASP A 32 -14.66 -16.78 0.91
C ASP A 32 -14.14 -15.48 1.58
N ASN A 33 -13.13 -14.86 1.00
CA ASN A 33 -12.59 -13.58 1.44
C ASN A 33 -12.40 -12.64 0.23
N PRO A 34 -13.48 -12.01 -0.26
CA PRO A 34 -13.48 -11.25 -1.50
C PRO A 34 -12.80 -9.88 -1.35
N ASN A 35 -11.63 -9.85 -0.73
CA ASN A 35 -10.77 -8.67 -0.62
C ASN A 35 -9.40 -8.99 -1.24
N TYR A 36 -8.90 -8.10 -2.06
CA TYR A 36 -7.55 -8.21 -2.62
C TYR A 36 -6.87 -6.86 -2.57
N SER A 37 -5.69 -6.83 -1.98
CA SER A 37 -4.81 -5.66 -1.95
C SER A 37 -3.48 -5.92 -2.65
N PHE A 38 -2.88 -4.88 -3.16
CA PHE A 38 -1.57 -4.92 -3.79
C PHE A 38 -0.90 -3.55 -3.73
N HIS A 39 0.42 -3.54 -3.73
CA HIS A 39 1.20 -2.31 -3.78
C HIS A 39 0.95 -1.52 -5.07
N ALA A 40 0.98 -0.22 -4.97
CA ALA A 40 1.06 0.65 -6.13
C ALA A 40 2.32 0.34 -6.97
N GLY A 41 2.30 0.77 -8.23
CA GLY A 41 3.36 0.45 -9.18
C GLY A 41 4.69 1.13 -8.91
N PHE A 42 5.67 0.70 -9.68
CA PHE A 42 7.03 1.24 -9.69
C PHE A 42 7.35 1.86 -11.06
N LEU A 43 8.23 2.87 -11.09
CA LEU A 43 8.73 3.47 -12.34
C LEU A 43 9.90 2.69 -12.95
N LEU A 44 10.08 1.47 -12.54
CA LEU A 44 11.09 0.53 -13.03
C LEU A 44 10.61 -0.89 -12.71
N ASP A 45 11.25 -1.89 -13.30
CA ASP A 45 11.01 -3.28 -12.92
C ASP A 45 12.19 -3.77 -12.07
N PRO A 46 12.05 -3.83 -10.74
CA PRO A 46 13.12 -4.27 -9.86
C PRO A 46 13.35 -5.78 -9.99
N ASP A 47 14.58 -6.22 -9.68
CA ASP A 47 14.85 -7.65 -9.52
C ASP A 47 14.17 -8.14 -8.22
N VAL A 48 13.68 -9.38 -8.22
CA VAL A 48 13.08 -10.01 -7.02
C VAL A 48 13.99 -9.93 -5.80
N LYS A 49 15.32 -9.97 -6.00
CA LYS A 49 16.32 -9.89 -4.94
C LYS A 49 16.45 -8.49 -4.30
N GLU A 50 15.86 -7.48 -4.94
CA GLU A 50 15.88 -6.08 -4.48
C GLU A 50 14.66 -5.73 -3.61
N LEU A 51 13.62 -6.58 -3.57
CA LEU A 51 12.45 -6.35 -2.74
C LEU A 51 12.81 -6.25 -1.25
N GLY A 52 12.30 -5.23 -0.57
CA GLY A 52 12.60 -4.93 0.82
C GLY A 52 14.03 -4.40 1.06
N LYS A 53 14.77 -4.06 0.00
CA LYS A 53 16.15 -3.58 0.05
C LYS A 53 16.32 -2.30 -0.76
N LYS A 54 17.57 -1.81 -0.81
CA LYS A 54 17.95 -0.74 -1.73
C LYS A 54 17.88 -1.26 -3.16
N VAL A 55 17.06 -0.60 -3.99
CA VAL A 55 16.95 -0.86 -5.42
C VAL A 55 18.13 -0.22 -6.14
N LYS A 56 18.75 -0.94 -7.07
CA LYS A 56 19.86 -0.43 -7.87
C LYS A 56 19.39 0.63 -8.87
N ASN A 57 20.18 1.69 -9.00
CA ASN A 57 19.90 2.75 -9.97
C ASN A 57 19.85 2.20 -11.39
N ARG A 58 18.80 2.59 -12.10
CA ARG A 58 18.56 2.33 -13.52
C ARG A 58 17.62 3.41 -14.06
N GLU A 59 17.47 3.47 -15.37
CA GLU A 59 16.54 4.39 -16.02
C GLU A 59 15.12 4.17 -15.52
N LEU A 60 14.46 5.26 -15.11
CA LEU A 60 13.07 5.24 -14.68
C LEU A 60 12.13 5.41 -15.89
N PHE A 61 11.00 4.75 -15.86
CA PHE A 61 9.89 5.05 -16.77
C PHE A 61 9.45 6.50 -16.59
N ASN A 62 8.95 7.10 -17.66
CA ASN A 62 8.31 8.41 -17.56
C ASN A 62 7.11 8.30 -16.60
N ARG A 63 7.08 9.15 -15.57
CA ARG A 63 6.11 9.10 -14.49
C ARG A 63 4.67 9.30 -14.97
N GLU A 64 4.44 10.29 -15.82
CA GLU A 64 3.09 10.58 -16.33
C GLU A 64 2.56 9.42 -17.16
N VAL A 65 3.38 8.88 -18.06
CA VAL A 65 3.01 7.71 -18.89
C VAL A 65 2.75 6.48 -18.02
N ALA A 66 3.56 6.23 -16.99
CA ALA A 66 3.38 5.09 -16.10
C ALA A 66 2.14 5.25 -15.21
N LEU A 67 1.83 6.47 -14.75
CA LEU A 67 0.61 6.78 -13.99
C LEU A 67 -0.65 6.54 -14.84
N ASP A 68 -0.68 7.07 -16.05
CA ASP A 68 -1.82 6.89 -16.96
C ASP A 68 -2.02 5.41 -17.32
N PHE A 69 -0.92 4.69 -17.59
CA PHE A 69 -0.97 3.26 -17.84
C PHE A 69 -1.47 2.49 -16.60
N PHE A 70 -1.02 2.84 -15.41
CA PHE A 70 -1.48 2.23 -14.16
C PHE A 70 -2.99 2.44 -13.96
N VAL A 71 -3.49 3.65 -14.16
CA VAL A 71 -4.93 3.95 -14.12
C VAL A 71 -5.70 3.11 -15.13
N GLU A 72 -5.18 2.94 -16.35
CA GLU A 72 -5.81 2.08 -17.37
C GLU A 72 -5.90 0.62 -16.89
N GLN A 73 -4.81 0.06 -16.33
CA GLN A 73 -4.82 -1.31 -15.80
C GLN A 73 -5.81 -1.46 -14.62
N LEU A 74 -5.86 -0.48 -13.72
CA LEU A 74 -6.82 -0.45 -12.62
C LEU A 74 -8.27 -0.44 -13.11
N ASN A 75 -8.59 0.33 -14.13
CA ASN A 75 -9.93 0.37 -14.73
C ASN A 75 -10.33 -0.99 -15.32
N LYS A 76 -9.40 -1.69 -15.97
CA LYS A 76 -9.63 -3.05 -16.48
C LYS A 76 -9.85 -4.05 -15.33
N LEU A 77 -9.00 -4.02 -14.30
CA LEU A 77 -9.14 -4.88 -13.11
C LEU A 77 -10.43 -4.61 -12.35
N SER A 78 -10.82 -3.35 -12.21
CA SER A 78 -12.09 -2.93 -11.59
C SER A 78 -13.29 -3.63 -12.23
N THR A 79 -13.32 -3.70 -13.55
CA THR A 79 -14.39 -4.39 -14.29
C THR A 79 -14.47 -5.87 -13.95
N ILE A 80 -13.31 -6.54 -13.80
CA ILE A 80 -13.25 -7.97 -13.42
C ILE A 80 -13.62 -8.14 -11.95
N ALA A 81 -13.08 -7.29 -11.07
CA ALA A 81 -13.37 -7.29 -9.64
C ALA A 81 -14.87 -7.14 -9.35
N ASN A 82 -15.56 -6.23 -10.07
CA ASN A 82 -17.01 -6.08 -9.96
C ASN A 82 -17.78 -7.35 -10.34
N LYS A 83 -17.36 -8.04 -11.41
CA LYS A 83 -17.98 -9.31 -11.82
C LYS A 83 -17.78 -10.43 -10.80
N LEU A 84 -16.64 -10.42 -10.11
CA LEU A 84 -16.28 -11.40 -9.09
C LEU A 84 -16.81 -11.03 -7.69
N GLY A 85 -17.31 -9.82 -7.50
CA GLY A 85 -17.70 -9.32 -6.17
C GLY A 85 -16.52 -9.03 -5.26
N VAL A 86 -15.32 -8.77 -5.82
CA VAL A 86 -14.08 -8.52 -5.06
C VAL A 86 -13.88 -7.02 -4.84
N SER A 87 -13.55 -6.65 -3.60
CA SER A 87 -13.09 -5.31 -3.24
C SER A 87 -11.58 -5.19 -3.50
N LEU A 88 -11.17 -4.23 -4.32
CA LEU A 88 -9.77 -3.94 -4.59
C LEU A 88 -9.28 -2.81 -3.71
N MET A 89 -8.09 -2.98 -3.16
CA MET A 89 -7.39 -1.94 -2.41
C MET A 89 -5.96 -1.77 -2.94
N ILE A 90 -5.56 -0.54 -3.16
CA ILE A 90 -4.19 -0.20 -3.56
C ILE A 90 -3.46 0.31 -2.34
N GLU A 91 -2.30 -0.28 -2.08
CA GLU A 91 -1.45 0.07 -0.95
C GLU A 91 -0.43 1.14 -1.34
N ASN A 92 -0.25 2.15 -0.48
CA ASN A 92 0.78 3.17 -0.67
C ASN A 92 2.18 2.58 -0.56
N ASN A 93 3.07 2.99 -1.46
CA ASN A 93 4.46 2.56 -1.44
C ASN A 93 5.29 3.24 -0.34
N VAL A 94 6.42 2.61 -0.01
CA VAL A 94 7.42 3.09 0.95
C VAL A 94 8.66 3.62 0.23
N LEU A 95 8.95 4.92 0.39
CA LEU A 95 10.16 5.54 -0.12
C LEU A 95 11.15 5.77 1.00
N SER A 96 12.18 4.93 1.09
CA SER A 96 13.28 5.13 2.03
C SER A 96 14.27 6.19 1.56
N PRO A 97 15.00 6.88 2.49
CA PRO A 97 16.06 7.80 2.13
C PRO A 97 17.14 7.14 1.26
N GLY A 98 17.39 5.84 1.46
CA GLY A 98 18.34 5.07 0.66
C GLY A 98 17.94 4.96 -0.80
N ASN A 99 16.66 4.70 -1.09
CA ASN A 99 16.15 4.65 -2.46
C ASN A 99 16.06 6.06 -3.07
N TYR A 100 15.59 7.05 -2.31
CA TYR A 100 15.54 8.44 -2.78
C TYR A 100 16.93 8.95 -3.20
N ASN A 101 17.96 8.72 -2.38
CA ASN A 101 19.34 9.13 -2.69
C ASN A 101 19.93 8.37 -3.88
N GLU A 102 19.55 7.09 -4.08
CA GLU A 102 20.04 6.29 -5.20
C GLU A 102 19.58 6.81 -6.55
N PHE A 103 18.34 7.26 -6.63
CA PHE A 103 17.72 7.75 -7.87
C PHE A 103 17.74 9.26 -7.98
N SER A 104 18.03 9.99 -6.89
CA SER A 104 17.82 11.45 -6.78
C SER A 104 16.38 11.86 -7.12
N ASP A 105 15.44 10.92 -6.99
CA ASP A 105 14.02 11.04 -7.30
C ASP A 105 13.22 9.94 -6.56
N ASN A 106 11.91 9.99 -6.66
CA ASN A 106 11.01 8.95 -6.17
C ASN A 106 10.71 7.91 -7.28
N PRO A 107 11.26 6.68 -7.22
CA PRO A 107 11.01 5.65 -8.23
C PRO A 107 9.69 4.90 -8.03
N PHE A 108 8.88 5.26 -7.04
CA PHE A 108 7.65 4.54 -6.66
C PHE A 108 6.41 5.42 -6.83
N LEU A 109 5.28 4.80 -7.16
CA LEU A 109 4.01 5.48 -7.24
C LEU A 109 3.30 5.49 -5.87
N MET A 110 2.40 6.44 -5.66
CA MET A 110 1.56 6.56 -4.46
C MET A 110 2.36 6.68 -3.14
N ALA A 111 3.54 7.28 -3.18
CA ALA A 111 4.27 7.67 -1.98
C ALA A 111 3.82 9.04 -1.43
N THR A 112 2.99 9.78 -2.15
CA THR A 112 2.43 11.10 -1.77
C THR A 112 0.91 11.13 -1.90
N SER A 113 0.23 12.02 -1.14
CA SER A 113 -1.23 12.16 -1.22
C SER A 113 -1.70 12.67 -2.58
N ASP A 114 -0.91 13.51 -3.25
CA ASP A 114 -1.27 14.04 -4.58
C ASP A 114 -1.35 12.94 -5.63
N GLU A 115 -0.42 11.97 -5.62
CA GLU A 115 -0.50 10.82 -6.52
C GLU A 115 -1.65 9.88 -6.14
N CYS A 116 -1.90 9.67 -4.85
CA CYS A 116 -3.06 8.91 -4.41
C CYS A 116 -4.35 9.54 -4.92
N LYS A 117 -4.53 10.84 -4.74
CA LYS A 117 -5.69 11.61 -5.26
C LYS A 117 -5.79 11.48 -6.78
N TYR A 118 -4.68 11.72 -7.50
CA TYR A 118 -4.64 11.63 -8.96
C TYR A 118 -5.20 10.29 -9.47
N ILE A 119 -4.76 9.19 -8.88
CA ILE A 119 -5.18 7.84 -9.27
C ILE A 119 -6.62 7.58 -8.85
N MET A 120 -6.98 7.89 -7.61
CA MET A 120 -8.30 7.57 -7.06
C MET A 120 -9.43 8.36 -7.73
N GLU A 121 -9.17 9.60 -8.15
CA GLU A 121 -10.14 10.42 -8.89
C GLU A 121 -10.39 9.92 -10.33
N ARG A 122 -9.47 9.10 -10.87
CA ARG A 122 -9.53 8.55 -12.24
C ARG A 122 -9.90 7.08 -12.29
N THR A 123 -10.13 6.47 -11.14
CA THR A 123 -10.52 5.07 -11.02
C THR A 123 -11.96 4.91 -10.52
N PRO A 124 -12.63 3.79 -10.83
CA PRO A 124 -13.99 3.52 -10.36
C PRO A 124 -14.06 3.37 -8.83
N LYS A 125 -15.25 3.64 -8.26
CA LYS A 125 -15.51 3.66 -6.80
C LYS A 125 -15.32 2.30 -6.08
N ASN A 126 -15.19 1.20 -6.81
CA ASN A 126 -14.89 -0.11 -6.22
C ASN A 126 -13.38 -0.35 -6.03
N ILE A 127 -12.54 0.60 -6.43
CA ILE A 127 -11.13 0.65 -6.05
C ILE A 127 -10.98 1.57 -4.85
N ASN A 128 -10.24 1.13 -3.86
CA ASN A 128 -10.07 1.82 -2.59
C ASN A 128 -8.58 1.91 -2.22
N LEU A 129 -8.27 2.62 -1.14
CA LEU A 129 -6.93 2.68 -0.57
C LEU A 129 -6.81 1.76 0.66
N LEU A 130 -5.74 1.01 0.70
CA LEU A 130 -5.16 0.41 1.88
C LEU A 130 -3.97 1.29 2.29
N ILE A 131 -4.00 1.85 3.48
CA ILE A 131 -2.88 2.66 3.95
C ILE A 131 -2.03 1.85 4.91
N ASP A 132 -0.79 1.57 4.49
CA ASP A 132 0.25 1.15 5.40
C ASP A 132 0.82 2.39 6.11
N VAL A 133 0.62 2.45 7.44
CA VAL A 133 1.02 3.60 8.24
C VAL A 133 2.52 3.66 8.48
N ALA A 134 3.21 2.53 8.39
CA ALA A 134 4.66 2.44 8.51
C ALA A 134 5.33 2.91 7.21
N HIS A 135 4.82 2.52 6.04
CA HIS A 135 5.22 3.06 4.74
C HIS A 135 5.05 4.58 4.69
N LEU A 136 3.88 5.07 5.12
CA LEU A 136 3.60 6.49 5.19
C LEU A 136 4.60 7.24 6.06
N LYS A 137 4.98 6.67 7.22
CA LYS A 137 5.97 7.27 8.12
C LYS A 137 7.33 7.44 7.46
N VAL A 138 7.82 6.44 6.77
CA VAL A 138 9.11 6.47 6.07
C VAL A 138 9.07 7.45 4.90
N SER A 139 8.03 7.39 4.06
CA SER A 139 7.88 8.26 2.90
C SER A 139 7.76 9.73 3.30
N ALA A 140 6.96 10.02 4.34
CA ALA A 140 6.81 11.38 4.87
C ALA A 140 8.13 11.94 5.42
N ASN A 141 8.91 11.10 6.10
CA ASN A 141 10.22 11.49 6.61
C ASN A 141 11.22 11.75 5.48
N THR A 142 11.18 10.94 4.43
CA THR A 142 12.07 11.04 3.27
C THR A 142 11.76 12.28 2.43
N LEU A 143 10.49 12.56 2.20
CA LEU A 143 10.02 13.64 1.31
C LEU A 143 9.66 14.94 2.06
N GLY A 144 9.61 14.91 3.39
CA GLY A 144 9.39 16.12 4.22
C GLY A 144 7.93 16.60 4.25
N PHE A 145 6.93 15.72 4.10
CA PHE A 145 5.51 16.09 4.17
C PHE A 145 4.83 15.64 5.49
N ASN A 146 3.64 16.18 5.74
CA ASN A 146 2.87 15.90 6.96
C ASN A 146 2.00 14.63 6.78
N LYS A 147 2.24 13.62 7.61
CA LYS A 147 1.50 12.35 7.62
C LYS A 147 0.00 12.51 7.91
N LYS A 148 -0.37 13.47 8.75
CA LYS A 148 -1.77 13.74 9.09
C LYS A 148 -2.50 14.30 7.87
N GLU A 149 -1.91 15.28 7.20
CA GLU A 149 -2.47 15.86 5.97
C GLU A 149 -2.64 14.79 4.88
N PHE A 150 -1.66 13.88 4.73
CA PHE A 150 -1.80 12.75 3.82
C PHE A 150 -3.05 11.91 4.14
N LEU A 151 -3.28 11.56 5.40
CA LEU A 151 -4.45 10.77 5.81
C LEU A 151 -5.76 11.53 5.62
N GLU A 152 -5.78 12.84 5.87
CA GLU A 152 -6.93 13.71 5.64
C GLU A 152 -7.26 13.78 4.15
N ASP A 153 -6.27 14.04 3.30
CA ASP A 153 -6.38 14.09 1.85
C ASP A 153 -6.91 12.80 1.24
N CYS A 154 -6.40 11.66 1.70
CA CYS A 154 -6.75 10.34 1.19
C CYS A 154 -8.03 9.77 1.83
N SER A 155 -8.55 10.40 2.89
CA SER A 155 -9.65 9.89 3.71
C SER A 155 -10.87 9.38 2.92
N PRO A 156 -11.36 10.01 1.84
CA PRO A 156 -12.54 9.53 1.12
C PRO A 156 -12.41 8.09 0.60
N TRP A 157 -11.19 7.65 0.29
CA TRP A 157 -10.93 6.36 -0.37
C TRP A 157 -10.38 5.29 0.57
N ILE A 158 -9.96 5.64 1.81
CA ILE A 158 -9.38 4.67 2.74
C ILE A 158 -10.44 3.67 3.20
N LYS A 159 -10.18 2.37 2.98
CA LYS A 159 -11.02 1.24 3.41
C LYS A 159 -10.28 0.21 4.26
N GLY A 160 -8.97 0.34 4.43
CA GLY A 160 -8.18 -0.54 5.26
C GLY A 160 -6.86 0.08 5.70
N TYR A 161 -6.25 -0.55 6.69
CA TYR A 161 -4.94 -0.19 7.19
C TYR A 161 -4.08 -1.43 7.41
N HIS A 162 -2.79 -1.33 7.02
CA HIS A 162 -1.72 -2.13 7.58
C HIS A 162 -1.09 -1.37 8.75
N LEU A 163 -0.91 -2.07 9.86
CA LEU A 163 -0.49 -1.49 11.14
C LEU A 163 0.81 -2.13 11.59
N SER A 164 1.88 -1.39 11.49
CA SER A 164 3.19 -1.64 12.11
C SER A 164 3.84 -0.30 12.45
N ASP A 165 5.00 -0.33 13.07
CA ASP A 165 5.78 0.88 13.32
C ASP A 165 7.21 0.71 12.79
N ASN A 166 7.98 1.77 12.79
CA ASN A 166 9.38 1.80 12.40
C ASN A 166 10.05 3.09 12.92
N ASN A 167 11.33 3.24 12.64
CA ASN A 167 12.07 4.45 13.03
C ASN A 167 11.95 5.63 12.03
N GLY A 168 11.12 5.49 10.99
CA GLY A 168 10.94 6.49 9.93
C GLY A 168 12.02 6.51 8.86
N MET A 169 13.00 5.61 8.92
CA MET A 169 14.12 5.55 7.95
C MET A 169 14.04 4.36 7.01
N ARG A 170 13.40 3.29 7.45
CA ARG A 170 13.20 2.07 6.68
C ARG A 170 11.94 1.37 7.15
N ASP A 171 11.34 0.63 6.27
CA ASP A 171 10.26 -0.26 6.59
C ASP A 171 10.82 -1.51 7.29
N SER A 172 10.57 -1.61 8.60
CA SER A 172 11.09 -2.67 9.46
C SER A 172 10.01 -3.46 10.18
N ASN A 173 8.74 -3.13 9.96
CA ASN A 173 7.55 -3.81 10.49
C ASN A 173 7.67 -4.12 11.99
N GLU A 174 8.07 -3.09 12.76
CA GLU A 174 8.25 -3.17 14.21
C GLU A 174 6.89 -3.20 14.92
N CYS A 175 6.90 -3.70 16.15
CA CYS A 175 5.74 -3.70 17.02
C CYS A 175 5.14 -2.30 17.19
N VAL A 176 3.82 -2.22 17.14
CA VAL A 176 3.09 -1.01 17.53
C VAL A 176 3.11 -0.85 19.05
N ASN A 177 3.03 0.38 19.53
CA ASN A 177 2.96 0.69 20.95
C ASN A 177 1.81 1.67 21.24
N LYS A 178 1.55 1.94 22.52
CA LYS A 178 0.44 2.81 22.96
C LYS A 178 0.52 4.24 22.40
N ASP A 179 1.73 4.68 22.05
CA ASP A 179 2.04 6.05 21.61
C ASP A 179 2.38 6.10 20.10
N SER A 180 2.18 4.98 19.36
CA SER A 180 2.37 4.96 17.90
C SER A 180 1.56 6.07 17.24
N TRP A 181 2.23 6.83 16.36
CA TRP A 181 1.80 8.13 15.86
C TRP A 181 0.41 8.16 15.20
N PHE A 182 -0.01 7.04 14.63
CA PHE A 182 -1.19 6.94 13.76
C PHE A 182 -2.50 6.74 14.52
N TRP A 183 -2.50 6.26 15.77
CA TRP A 183 -3.72 5.92 16.51
C TRP A 183 -4.79 7.02 16.52
N PRO A 184 -4.44 8.31 16.74
CA PRO A 184 -5.43 9.39 16.76
C PRO A 184 -6.05 9.70 15.39
N PHE A 185 -5.44 9.22 14.30
CA PHE A 185 -5.79 9.59 12.92
C PHE A 185 -6.44 8.46 12.14
N LEU A 186 -6.53 7.24 12.71
CA LEU A 186 -7.19 6.13 12.06
C LEU A 186 -8.70 6.34 12.03
N LYS A 187 -9.32 6.00 10.92
CA LYS A 187 -10.76 5.73 10.87
C LYS A 187 -11.04 4.47 11.70
N LYS A 188 -12.06 4.52 12.57
CA LYS A 188 -12.40 3.41 13.47
C LYS A 188 -13.59 2.57 13.00
N ASP A 189 -14.20 2.92 11.90
CA ASP A 189 -15.41 2.33 11.33
C ASP A 189 -15.16 1.46 10.08
N LEU A 190 -13.90 1.04 9.88
CA LEU A 190 -13.53 0.19 8.75
C LEU A 190 -13.57 -1.29 9.12
N ASN A 191 -13.79 -2.14 8.11
CA ASN A 191 -13.83 -3.59 8.28
C ASN A 191 -12.46 -4.27 8.18
N PHE A 192 -11.43 -3.52 7.77
CA PHE A 192 -10.13 -4.11 7.43
C PHE A 192 -8.98 -3.39 8.13
N TYR A 193 -8.36 -4.10 9.09
CA TYR A 193 -7.13 -3.71 9.78
C TYR A 193 -6.26 -4.94 9.92
N THR A 194 -5.05 -4.87 9.40
CA THR A 194 -4.07 -5.96 9.46
C THR A 194 -2.86 -5.52 10.29
N LEU A 195 -2.45 -6.35 11.23
CA LEU A 195 -1.14 -6.19 11.86
C LEU A 195 -0.08 -6.77 10.93
N GLU A 196 0.87 -5.95 10.54
CA GLU A 196 2.01 -6.34 9.72
C GLU A 196 3.32 -6.21 10.52
N VAL A 197 3.39 -6.91 11.64
CA VAL A 197 4.54 -6.90 12.54
C VAL A 197 5.36 -8.18 12.40
N TYR A 198 6.68 -8.03 12.33
CA TYR A 198 7.61 -9.16 12.21
C TYR A 198 8.15 -9.54 13.59
N VAL A 199 7.53 -10.55 14.19
CA VAL A 199 7.91 -11.10 15.50
C VAL A 199 7.90 -12.61 15.46
N ASP A 200 8.88 -13.24 16.11
CA ASP A 200 8.99 -14.71 16.19
C ASP A 200 8.17 -15.28 17.35
N ASP A 201 7.78 -14.44 18.33
CA ASP A 201 7.04 -14.87 19.53
C ASP A 201 5.53 -14.62 19.36
N LEU A 202 4.76 -15.71 19.35
CA LEU A 202 3.30 -15.65 19.24
C LEU A 202 2.65 -14.87 20.40
N SER A 203 3.24 -14.91 21.60
CA SER A 203 2.70 -14.16 22.75
C SER A 203 2.80 -12.64 22.52
N VAL A 204 3.87 -12.19 21.88
CA VAL A 204 4.02 -10.78 21.47
C VAL A 204 2.97 -10.42 20.41
N LEU A 205 2.76 -11.27 19.40
CA LEU A 205 1.75 -11.03 18.38
C LEU A 205 0.33 -10.93 18.98
N VAL A 206 0.01 -11.77 19.96
CA VAL A 206 -1.28 -11.71 20.69
C VAL A 206 -1.41 -10.36 21.44
N GLN A 207 -0.35 -9.88 22.09
CA GLN A 207 -0.33 -8.59 22.77
C GLN A 207 -0.53 -7.43 21.76
N GLN A 208 0.12 -7.51 20.60
CA GLN A 208 -0.06 -6.53 19.53
C GLN A 208 -1.52 -6.48 19.04
N LEU A 209 -2.13 -7.64 18.85
CA LEU A 209 -3.54 -7.74 18.45
C LEU A 209 -4.47 -7.15 19.53
N GLN A 210 -4.21 -7.42 20.81
CA GLN A 210 -5.00 -6.86 21.92
C GLN A 210 -4.86 -5.34 21.98
N LEU A 211 -3.66 -4.80 21.83
CA LEU A 211 -3.42 -3.37 21.79
C LEU A 211 -4.15 -2.70 20.61
N ALA A 212 -4.03 -3.28 19.42
CA ALA A 212 -4.72 -2.76 18.23
C ALA A 212 -6.25 -2.75 18.42
N LYS A 213 -6.82 -3.85 18.91
CA LYS A 213 -8.26 -3.92 19.22
C LYS A 213 -8.69 -2.85 20.23
N LEU A 214 -7.92 -2.67 21.31
CA LEU A 214 -8.18 -1.63 22.31
C LEU A 214 -8.17 -0.24 21.68
N LYS A 215 -7.16 0.07 20.86
CA LYS A 215 -7.02 1.41 20.24
C LYS A 215 -8.06 1.71 19.18
N ILE A 216 -8.52 0.71 18.44
CA ILE A 216 -9.47 0.88 17.34
C ILE A 216 -10.91 0.86 17.85
N PHE A 217 -11.25 -0.03 18.78
CA PHE A 217 -12.65 -0.34 19.14
C PHE A 217 -13.06 0.10 20.55
N SER A 218 -12.14 0.65 21.38
CA SER A 218 -12.51 1.01 22.76
C SER A 218 -13.48 2.20 22.89
N ASP A 219 -13.63 3.02 21.85
CA ASP A 219 -14.55 4.16 21.87
C ASP A 219 -15.96 3.83 21.31
N THR A 220 -16.22 2.57 20.93
CA THR A 220 -17.52 2.13 20.35
C THR A 220 -18.53 1.63 21.38
N ASN A 221 -18.19 1.70 22.70
CA ASN A 221 -19.08 1.34 23.81
C ASN A 221 -19.32 2.55 24.72
N LEU A 222 -19.99 3.57 24.23
CA LEU A 222 -20.70 4.56 25.04
C LEU A 222 -22.04 4.90 24.41
#